data_1e8e7d257445e65e571de230eeaaa932
#
_entry.id   1e8e7d257445e65e571de230eeaaa932
#
_cell.length_a   1.000
_cell.length_b   1.000
_cell.length_c   1.000
_cell.angle_alpha   90.00
_cell.angle_beta   90.00
_cell.angle_gamma   90.00
#
_symmetry.space_group_name_H-M   'P 1'
#
loop_
_entity.id
_entity.type
_entity.pdbx_description
1 polymer ?
#
loop_
_entity_poly.entity_id
_entity_poly.type
_entity_poly.pdbx_seq_one_letter_code
_entity_poly.pdbx_strand_id
1 'polypeptide(L)'
;MTINDLCTKIEEFEGFRAQAYICPAGDPTIGFGRTDGVNINMTTDIETERKWLHNYVDIMYTRVKNYCNKRYNYNFNENQLLALTDFAFNLGFAKLVQLTESGARTPQVIASKILEYDKARVNGVLKPLKGLTARRRWEYELFTSNMELSTNCEPNHTISEIQDLCNKIKPNLNKLSVDGIMGKKTINRVYTILYDLL
;
A
#
# COMPACT_ATOMS: atom_id res chain seq x y z
N MET A 1 -10.81 9.56 6.06
CA MET A 1 -10.80 8.24 6.71
C MET A 1 -10.40 8.41 8.16
N THR A 2 -10.95 7.63 9.08
CA THR A 2 -10.64 7.67 10.52
C THR A 2 -9.93 6.38 10.97
N ILE A 3 -9.42 6.33 12.20
CA ILE A 3 -8.86 5.09 12.79
C ILE A 3 -9.94 3.99 12.88
N ASN A 4 -11.19 4.34 13.17
CA ASN A 4 -12.29 3.36 13.20
C ASN A 4 -12.52 2.73 11.82
N ASP A 5 -12.49 3.54 10.76
CA ASP A 5 -12.62 3.04 9.39
C ASP A 5 -11.45 2.12 9.02
N LEU A 6 -10.23 2.45 9.47
CA LEU A 6 -9.05 1.60 9.29
C LEU A 6 -9.20 0.27 10.03
N CYS A 7 -9.68 0.26 11.28
CA CYS A 7 -9.93 -0.98 12.03
C CYS A 7 -10.93 -1.88 11.30
N THR A 8 -12.04 -1.30 10.81
CA THR A 8 -13.02 -2.04 9.99
C THR A 8 -12.37 -2.64 8.74
N LYS A 9 -11.49 -1.89 8.07
CA LYS A 9 -10.78 -2.38 6.89
C LYS A 9 -9.79 -3.50 7.21
N ILE A 10 -9.11 -3.43 8.34
CA ILE A 10 -8.23 -4.50 8.82
C ILE A 10 -9.04 -5.76 9.14
N GLU A 11 -10.22 -5.63 9.78
CA GLU A 11 -11.14 -6.77 10.02
C GLU A 11 -11.50 -7.49 8.71
N GLU A 12 -11.75 -6.74 7.61
CA GLU A 12 -12.03 -7.30 6.28
C GLU A 12 -10.84 -8.08 5.70
N PHE A 13 -9.62 -7.57 5.88
CA PHE A 13 -8.42 -8.22 5.36
C PHE A 13 -8.01 -9.47 6.15
N GLU A 14 -8.07 -9.40 7.48
CA GLU A 14 -7.58 -10.48 8.36
C GLU A 14 -8.62 -11.58 8.58
N GLY A 15 -9.91 -11.22 8.63
CA GLY A 15 -10.99 -12.11 9.07
C GLY A 15 -10.89 -12.43 10.57
N PHE A 16 -11.99 -12.91 11.15
CA PHE A 16 -12.07 -13.23 12.58
C PHE A 16 -11.94 -14.74 12.84
N ARG A 17 -11.13 -15.10 13.83
CA ARG A 17 -11.04 -16.49 14.35
C ARG A 17 -11.19 -16.51 15.86
N ALA A 18 -12.28 -17.13 16.34
CA ALA A 18 -12.58 -17.25 17.76
C ALA A 18 -11.66 -18.22 18.51
N GLN A 19 -11.06 -19.20 17.84
CA GLN A 19 -10.12 -20.17 18.41
C GLN A 19 -8.70 -19.88 17.93
N ALA A 20 -7.73 -20.00 18.84
CA ALA A 20 -6.33 -19.87 18.50
C ALA A 20 -5.90 -20.97 17.52
N TYR A 21 -5.04 -20.61 16.58
CA TYR A 21 -4.46 -21.49 15.57
C TYR A 21 -2.97 -21.17 15.40
N ILE A 22 -2.23 -22.09 14.80
CA ILE A 22 -0.83 -21.82 14.43
C ILE A 22 -0.80 -21.13 13.06
N CYS A 23 -0.27 -19.91 12.99
CA CYS A 23 -0.11 -19.21 11.73
C CYS A 23 1.04 -19.81 10.88
N PRO A 24 1.18 -19.47 9.60
CA PRO A 24 2.27 -19.98 8.75
C PRO A 24 3.69 -19.67 9.25
N ALA A 25 3.85 -18.66 10.12
CA ALA A 25 5.12 -18.34 10.77
C ALA A 25 5.43 -19.24 11.98
N GLY A 26 4.45 -20.06 12.44
CA GLY A 26 4.60 -20.95 13.58
C GLY A 26 4.08 -20.40 14.91
N ASP A 27 3.56 -19.18 14.91
CA ASP A 27 3.10 -18.52 16.15
C ASP A 27 1.61 -18.78 16.42
N PRO A 28 1.20 -19.02 17.70
CA PRO A 28 -0.20 -19.04 18.09
C PRO A 28 -0.86 -17.69 17.78
N THR A 29 -1.98 -17.72 17.06
CA THR A 29 -2.66 -16.53 16.57
C THR A 29 -4.16 -16.64 16.84
N ILE A 30 -4.83 -15.54 17.19
CA ILE A 30 -6.27 -15.50 17.47
C ILE A 30 -6.89 -14.18 16.98
N GLY A 31 -8.20 -14.13 16.89
CA GLY A 31 -8.95 -12.91 16.56
C GLY A 31 -8.66 -12.41 15.17
N PHE A 32 -8.23 -11.18 15.05
CA PHE A 32 -7.82 -10.49 13.82
C PHE A 32 -6.28 -10.51 13.63
N GLY A 33 -5.63 -11.62 13.95
CA GLY A 33 -4.18 -11.77 13.76
C GLY A 33 -3.35 -11.44 15.01
N ARG A 34 -3.94 -11.34 16.20
CA ARG A 34 -3.21 -11.15 17.45
C ARG A 34 -2.35 -12.36 17.76
N THR A 35 -1.07 -12.15 18.04
CA THR A 35 -0.10 -13.17 18.48
C THR A 35 0.39 -12.91 19.90
N ASP A 36 0.37 -11.66 20.36
CA ASP A 36 0.86 -11.28 21.68
C ASP A 36 -0.02 -11.85 22.78
N GLY A 37 0.61 -12.57 23.73
CA GLY A 37 -0.05 -13.21 24.84
C GLY A 37 -0.99 -14.36 24.47
N VAL A 38 -0.90 -14.91 23.25
CA VAL A 38 -1.78 -15.99 22.78
C VAL A 38 -1.13 -17.35 22.99
N ASN A 39 -1.92 -18.33 23.48
CA ASN A 39 -1.57 -19.74 23.44
C ASN A 39 -2.62 -20.54 22.66
N ILE A 40 -2.25 -21.74 22.19
CA ILE A 40 -3.06 -22.53 21.25
C ILE A 40 -4.44 -22.95 21.80
N ASN A 41 -4.63 -22.94 23.11
CA ASN A 41 -5.88 -23.36 23.75
C ASN A 41 -6.83 -22.17 24.01
N MET A 42 -6.44 -20.95 23.66
CA MET A 42 -7.26 -19.76 23.88
C MET A 42 -8.45 -19.70 22.94
N THR A 43 -9.56 -19.20 23.49
CA THR A 43 -10.75 -18.77 22.75
C THR A 43 -11.02 -17.31 23.07
N THR A 44 -11.68 -16.61 22.15
CA THR A 44 -12.04 -15.20 22.28
C THR A 44 -13.38 -14.92 21.62
N ASP A 45 -13.93 -13.75 21.84
CA ASP A 45 -15.10 -13.22 21.14
C ASP A 45 -14.71 -12.00 20.30
N ILE A 46 -15.57 -11.65 19.37
CA ILE A 46 -15.30 -10.59 18.38
C ILE A 46 -15.16 -9.21 19.03
N GLU A 47 -15.92 -8.94 20.10
CA GLU A 47 -15.90 -7.65 20.78
C GLU A 47 -14.59 -7.45 21.56
N THR A 48 -14.10 -8.52 22.18
CA THR A 48 -12.80 -8.53 22.86
C THR A 48 -11.67 -8.23 21.86
N GLU A 49 -11.69 -8.91 20.70
CA GLU A 49 -10.64 -8.71 19.69
C GLU A 49 -10.75 -7.37 18.95
N ARG A 50 -11.95 -6.81 18.79
CA ARG A 50 -12.12 -5.43 18.27
C ARG A 50 -11.50 -4.40 19.20
N LYS A 51 -11.69 -4.53 20.52
CA LYS A 51 -11.06 -3.62 21.49
C LYS A 51 -9.54 -3.73 21.46
N TRP A 52 -9.03 -4.96 21.37
CA TRP A 52 -7.60 -5.20 21.22
C TRP A 52 -7.06 -4.58 19.92
N LEU A 53 -7.70 -4.85 18.78
CA LEU A 53 -7.32 -4.33 17.46
C LEU A 53 -7.28 -2.80 17.48
N HIS A 54 -8.33 -2.17 18.00
CA HIS A 54 -8.44 -0.72 18.08
C HIS A 54 -7.28 -0.10 18.86
N ASN A 55 -7.00 -0.64 20.05
CA ASN A 55 -5.88 -0.19 20.88
C ASN A 55 -4.53 -0.39 20.17
N TYR A 56 -4.33 -1.54 19.52
CA TYR A 56 -3.10 -1.83 18.78
C TYR A 56 -2.90 -0.89 17.60
N VAL A 57 -3.96 -0.65 16.81
CA VAL A 57 -3.92 0.27 15.67
C VAL A 57 -3.65 1.71 16.12
N ASP A 58 -4.24 2.17 17.21
CA ASP A 58 -4.02 3.51 17.76
C ASP A 58 -2.55 3.72 18.21
N ILE A 59 -1.98 2.73 18.89
CA ILE A 59 -0.56 2.73 19.28
C ILE A 59 0.33 2.74 18.01
N MET A 60 0.02 1.89 17.02
CA MET A 60 0.78 1.83 15.78
C MET A 60 0.67 3.14 14.98
N TYR A 61 -0.51 3.72 14.87
CA TYR A 61 -0.73 5.02 14.23
C TYR A 61 0.12 6.11 14.89
N THR A 62 0.09 6.20 16.21
CA THR A 62 0.90 7.16 16.96
C THR A 62 2.40 6.98 16.67
N ARG A 63 2.87 5.73 16.61
CA ARG A 63 4.26 5.39 16.28
C ARG A 63 4.61 5.80 14.85
N VAL A 64 3.76 5.49 13.87
CA VAL A 64 3.91 5.87 12.46
C VAL A 64 3.95 7.39 12.30
N LYS A 65 3.02 8.11 12.93
CA LYS A 65 2.96 9.58 12.90
C LYS A 65 4.23 10.21 13.47
N ASN A 66 4.69 9.72 14.61
CA ASN A 66 5.93 10.22 15.22
C ASN A 66 7.14 9.92 14.34
N TYR A 67 7.22 8.73 13.76
CA TYR A 67 8.29 8.35 12.85
C TYR A 67 8.29 9.20 11.57
N CYS A 68 7.16 9.29 10.88
CA CYS A 68 7.08 9.99 9.60
C CYS A 68 7.16 11.52 9.77
N ASN A 69 6.32 12.08 10.64
CA ASN A 69 6.15 13.52 10.68
C ASN A 69 7.07 14.22 11.70
N LYS A 70 7.33 13.62 12.88
CA LYS A 70 8.22 14.27 13.86
C LYS A 70 9.69 13.98 13.60
N ARG A 71 10.07 12.72 13.23
CA ARG A 71 11.46 12.37 13.02
C ARG A 71 11.98 12.75 11.63
N TYR A 72 11.18 12.51 10.57
CA TYR A 72 11.59 12.70 9.17
C TYR A 72 10.88 13.85 8.47
N ASN A 73 9.99 14.56 9.16
CA ASN A 73 9.35 15.80 8.70
C ASN A 73 8.59 15.68 7.36
N TYR A 74 7.98 14.51 7.11
CA TYR A 74 7.22 14.27 5.88
C TYR A 74 5.96 15.12 5.76
N ASN A 75 5.39 15.57 6.90
CA ASN A 75 4.10 16.28 6.97
C ASN A 75 2.95 15.53 6.31
N PHE A 76 2.97 14.18 6.43
CA PHE A 76 1.90 13.34 5.90
C PHE A 76 0.55 13.69 6.52
N ASN A 77 -0.47 13.76 5.66
CA ASN A 77 -1.85 13.92 6.08
C ASN A 77 -2.43 12.64 6.70
N GLU A 78 -3.66 12.72 7.20
CA GLU A 78 -4.32 11.61 7.90
C GLU A 78 -4.42 10.35 7.04
N ASN A 79 -4.83 10.45 5.77
CA ASN A 79 -4.97 9.30 4.88
C ASN A 79 -3.62 8.63 4.61
N GLN A 80 -2.55 9.39 4.44
CA GLN A 80 -1.20 8.87 4.26
C GLN A 80 -0.72 8.13 5.50
N LEU A 81 -0.95 8.69 6.69
CA LEU A 81 -0.59 8.06 7.95
C LEU A 81 -1.39 6.77 8.20
N LEU A 82 -2.69 6.75 7.88
CA LEU A 82 -3.52 5.56 8.02
C LEU A 82 -3.11 4.44 7.04
N ALA A 83 -2.78 4.78 5.79
CA ALA A 83 -2.25 3.81 4.82
C ALA A 83 -0.94 3.17 5.30
N LEU A 84 -0.01 3.99 5.82
CA LEU A 84 1.26 3.50 6.37
C LEU A 84 1.08 2.74 7.69
N THR A 85 0.01 3.03 8.43
CA THR A 85 -0.35 2.28 9.64
C THR A 85 -0.84 0.88 9.27
N ASP A 86 -1.69 0.72 8.27
CA ASP A 86 -2.08 -0.60 7.74
C ASP A 86 -0.88 -1.37 7.21
N PHE A 87 -0.01 -0.72 6.44
CA PHE A 87 1.23 -1.32 5.95
C PHE A 87 2.12 -1.84 7.10
N ALA A 88 2.31 -1.03 8.16
CA ALA A 88 3.09 -1.40 9.32
C ALA A 88 2.39 -2.47 10.19
N PHE A 89 1.06 -2.47 10.26
CA PHE A 89 0.27 -3.52 10.90
C PHE A 89 0.52 -4.87 10.23
N ASN A 90 0.43 -4.92 8.91
CA ASN A 90 0.53 -6.17 8.14
C ASN A 90 1.96 -6.70 8.01
N LEU A 91 2.95 -5.83 7.81
CA LEU A 91 4.32 -6.22 7.48
C LEU A 91 5.34 -5.96 8.60
N GLY A 92 4.89 -5.28 9.66
CA GLY A 92 5.75 -4.86 10.75
C GLY A 92 6.42 -3.51 10.53
N PHE A 93 6.73 -2.82 11.62
CA PHE A 93 7.33 -1.48 11.60
C PHE A 93 8.70 -1.43 10.91
N ALA A 94 9.48 -2.51 10.98
CA ALA A 94 10.78 -2.59 10.28
C ALA A 94 10.61 -2.47 8.75
N LYS A 95 9.52 -3.00 8.20
CA LYS A 95 9.21 -2.87 6.77
C LYS A 95 8.79 -1.45 6.40
N LEU A 96 8.12 -0.72 7.29
CA LEU A 96 7.88 0.71 7.09
C LEU A 96 9.19 1.51 7.02
N VAL A 97 10.15 1.23 7.90
CA VAL A 97 11.49 1.86 7.87
C VAL A 97 12.18 1.57 6.53
N GLN A 98 12.09 0.32 6.05
CA GLN A 98 12.62 -0.07 4.74
C GLN A 98 11.87 0.62 3.58
N LEU A 99 10.54 0.71 3.65
CA LEU A 99 9.70 1.38 2.65
C LEU A 99 10.07 2.85 2.50
N THR A 100 10.31 3.54 3.60
CA THR A 100 10.68 4.97 3.61
C THR A 100 12.18 5.21 3.43
N GLU A 101 12.99 4.14 3.42
CA GLU A 101 14.46 4.21 3.40
C GLU A 101 15.02 5.14 4.48
N SER A 102 14.48 4.97 5.70
CA SER A 102 14.83 5.82 6.86
C SER A 102 14.66 7.32 6.58
N GLY A 103 13.62 7.69 5.85
CA GLY A 103 13.30 9.10 5.54
C GLY A 103 13.91 9.64 4.25
N ALA A 104 14.67 8.84 3.49
CA ALA A 104 15.32 9.30 2.27
C ALA A 104 14.41 9.33 1.04
N ARG A 105 13.31 8.55 1.02
CA ARG A 105 12.39 8.50 -0.13
C ARG A 105 11.37 9.63 -0.10
N THR A 106 11.07 10.14 -1.30
CA THR A 106 9.95 11.09 -1.47
C THR A 106 8.59 10.40 -1.31
N PRO A 107 7.51 11.13 -1.00
CA PRO A 107 6.16 10.56 -0.91
C PRO A 107 5.73 9.80 -2.17
N GLN A 108 6.10 10.29 -3.37
CA GLN A 108 5.78 9.65 -4.65
C GLN A 108 6.46 8.29 -4.80
N VAL A 109 7.75 8.20 -4.40
CA VAL A 109 8.50 6.94 -4.41
C VAL A 109 7.93 5.97 -3.37
N ILE A 110 7.56 6.45 -2.17
CA ILE A 110 6.91 5.62 -1.14
C ILE A 110 5.62 5.03 -1.69
N ALA A 111 4.75 5.85 -2.32
CA ALA A 111 3.50 5.40 -2.93
C ALA A 111 3.74 4.25 -3.92
N SER A 112 4.61 4.43 -4.90
CA SER A 112 4.90 3.38 -5.89
C SER A 112 5.50 2.12 -5.26
N LYS A 113 6.36 2.27 -4.26
CA LYS A 113 6.99 1.15 -3.57
C LYS A 113 6.05 0.32 -2.70
N ILE A 114 4.95 0.89 -2.18
CA ILE A 114 3.92 0.12 -1.47
C ILE A 114 3.49 -1.08 -2.30
N LEU A 115 3.26 -0.91 -3.60
CA LEU A 115 2.76 -1.95 -4.50
C LEU A 115 3.71 -3.15 -4.67
N GLU A 116 5.01 -2.99 -4.39
CA GLU A 116 6.01 -4.05 -4.52
C GLU A 116 5.96 -5.10 -3.37
N TYR A 117 5.23 -4.80 -2.28
CA TYR A 117 5.13 -5.66 -1.09
C TYR A 117 3.94 -6.64 -1.15
N ASP A 118 3.59 -7.11 -2.33
CA ASP A 118 2.46 -8.01 -2.59
C ASP A 118 2.84 -9.50 -2.64
N LYS A 119 4.11 -9.84 -2.37
CA LYS A 119 4.66 -11.19 -2.54
C LYS A 119 4.93 -11.89 -1.21
N ALA A 120 4.66 -13.19 -1.19
CA ALA A 120 5.08 -14.06 -0.09
C ALA A 120 5.70 -15.37 -0.63
N ARG A 121 6.46 -16.07 0.22
CA ARG A 121 7.01 -17.38 -0.12
C ARG A 121 5.94 -18.45 -0.04
N VAL A 122 5.67 -19.10 -1.19
CA VAL A 122 4.79 -20.27 -1.28
C VAL A 122 5.63 -21.41 -1.81
N ASN A 123 5.78 -22.46 -0.99
CA ASN A 123 6.65 -23.61 -1.31
C ASN A 123 8.09 -23.19 -1.72
N GLY A 124 8.66 -22.23 -0.98
CA GLY A 124 10.01 -21.73 -1.22
C GLY A 124 10.14 -20.66 -2.33
N VAL A 125 9.11 -20.48 -3.16
CA VAL A 125 9.10 -19.53 -4.29
C VAL A 125 8.38 -18.25 -3.91
N LEU A 126 8.98 -17.10 -4.22
CA LEU A 126 8.37 -15.79 -4.01
C LEU A 126 7.31 -15.52 -5.08
N LYS A 127 6.04 -15.42 -4.69
CA LYS A 127 4.90 -15.21 -5.60
C LYS A 127 3.97 -14.11 -5.11
N PRO A 128 3.36 -13.33 -6.02
CA PRO A 128 2.28 -12.41 -5.65
C PRO A 128 1.09 -13.19 -5.09
N LEU A 129 0.49 -12.66 -4.03
CA LEU A 129 -0.74 -13.20 -3.46
C LEU A 129 -1.89 -12.22 -3.69
N LYS A 130 -3.01 -12.68 -4.24
CA LYS A 130 -4.17 -11.83 -4.57
C LYS A 130 -4.61 -10.95 -3.40
N GLY A 131 -4.65 -11.49 -2.18
CA GLY A 131 -5.01 -10.74 -0.97
C GLY A 131 -4.00 -9.63 -0.67
N LEU A 132 -2.70 -9.90 -0.77
CA LEU A 132 -1.65 -8.90 -0.56
C LEU A 132 -1.69 -7.84 -1.67
N THR A 133 -1.87 -8.24 -2.93
CA THR A 133 -1.99 -7.29 -4.05
C THR A 133 -3.18 -6.34 -3.85
N ALA A 134 -4.35 -6.87 -3.43
CA ALA A 134 -5.52 -6.05 -3.13
C ALA A 134 -5.28 -5.09 -1.97
N ARG A 135 -4.62 -5.55 -0.89
CA ARG A 135 -4.29 -4.72 0.28
C ARG A 135 -3.32 -3.60 -0.09
N ARG A 136 -2.23 -3.91 -0.80
CA ARG A 136 -1.25 -2.91 -1.28
C ARG A 136 -1.87 -1.88 -2.21
N ARG A 137 -2.80 -2.29 -3.09
CA ARG A 137 -3.54 -1.37 -3.95
C ARG A 137 -4.40 -0.42 -3.13
N TRP A 138 -5.15 -0.93 -2.17
CA TRP A 138 -5.97 -0.11 -1.26
C TRP A 138 -5.11 0.89 -0.47
N GLU A 139 -3.98 0.45 0.09
CA GLU A 139 -3.04 1.34 0.78
C GLU A 139 -2.48 2.43 -0.15
N TYR A 140 -2.12 2.07 -1.38
CA TYR A 140 -1.67 3.01 -2.40
C TYR A 140 -2.73 4.06 -2.71
N GLU A 141 -3.98 3.63 -2.96
CA GLU A 141 -5.10 4.51 -3.27
C GLU A 141 -5.40 5.47 -2.10
N LEU A 142 -5.38 4.96 -0.87
CA LEU A 142 -5.55 5.79 0.33
C LEU A 142 -4.40 6.78 0.51
N PHE A 143 -3.16 6.33 0.34
CA PHE A 143 -1.97 7.17 0.47
C PHE A 143 -1.95 8.31 -0.55
N THR A 144 -2.42 8.06 -1.77
CA THR A 144 -2.41 9.03 -2.87
C THR A 144 -3.68 9.86 -2.98
N SER A 145 -4.74 9.54 -2.23
CA SER A 145 -6.08 10.15 -2.36
C SER A 145 -6.12 11.68 -2.22
N ASN A 146 -5.21 12.26 -1.41
CA ASN A 146 -5.06 13.69 -1.20
C ASN A 146 -3.63 14.16 -1.51
N MET A 147 -2.87 13.34 -2.24
CA MET A 147 -1.66 13.88 -2.87
C MET A 147 -2.15 14.78 -4.00
N GLU A 148 -1.94 16.09 -3.83
CA GLU A 148 -1.87 16.92 -5.01
C GLU A 148 -0.83 16.24 -5.90
N LEU A 149 -1.26 15.74 -7.06
CA LEU A 149 -0.34 15.52 -8.13
C LEU A 149 0.35 16.86 -8.28
N SER A 150 1.54 16.99 -7.68
CA SER A 150 2.33 18.20 -7.89
C SER A 150 2.55 18.24 -9.40
N THR A 151 1.74 19.03 -10.07
CA THR A 151 1.97 19.49 -11.43
C THR A 151 3.28 20.28 -11.54
N ASN A 152 4.05 20.31 -10.45
CA ASN A 152 5.44 20.80 -10.36
C ASN A 152 6.51 19.73 -10.69
N CYS A 153 6.18 18.54 -11.24
CA CYS A 153 6.96 18.12 -12.37
C CYS A 153 6.63 19.15 -13.44
N GLU A 154 7.50 20.09 -13.65
CA GLU A 154 7.62 20.70 -14.96
C GLU A 154 7.50 19.52 -15.91
N PRO A 155 6.38 19.35 -16.67
CA PRO A 155 6.36 18.30 -17.65
C PRO A 155 7.44 18.70 -18.64
N ASN A 156 8.64 18.09 -18.51
CA ASN A 156 9.67 18.26 -19.53
C ASN A 156 9.15 17.87 -20.92
N HIS A 157 7.89 17.38 -20.97
CA HIS A 157 7.21 17.01 -22.19
C HIS A 157 5.73 17.39 -22.15
N THR A 158 5.29 18.12 -23.16
CA THR A 158 3.87 18.35 -23.44
C THR A 158 3.17 17.05 -23.79
N ILE A 159 1.82 17.02 -23.71
CA ILE A 159 1.05 15.84 -24.13
C ILE A 159 1.37 15.48 -25.60
N SER A 160 1.59 16.45 -26.45
CA SER A 160 1.99 16.25 -27.84
C SER A 160 3.33 15.52 -27.95
N GLU A 161 4.33 15.90 -27.16
CA GLU A 161 5.62 15.21 -27.11
C GLU A 161 5.51 13.78 -26.59
N ILE A 162 4.67 13.54 -25.58
CA ILE A 162 4.36 12.18 -25.09
C ILE A 162 3.71 11.34 -26.19
N GLN A 163 2.74 11.90 -26.92
CA GLN A 163 2.08 11.23 -28.03
C GLN A 163 3.07 10.88 -29.15
N ASP A 164 3.96 11.80 -29.51
CA ASP A 164 5.00 11.58 -30.51
C ASP A 164 6.00 10.52 -30.05
N LEU A 165 6.44 10.55 -28.79
CA LEU A 165 7.31 9.53 -28.20
C LEU A 165 6.65 8.14 -28.20
N CYS A 166 5.38 8.04 -27.84
CA CYS A 166 4.60 6.81 -27.90
C CYS A 166 4.54 6.24 -29.33
N ASN A 167 4.41 7.10 -30.34
CA ASN A 167 4.41 6.69 -31.74
C ASN A 167 5.78 6.19 -32.19
N LYS A 168 6.87 6.75 -31.67
CA LYS A 168 8.25 6.34 -31.98
C LYS A 168 8.60 5.00 -31.30
N ILE A 169 8.18 4.79 -30.06
CA ILE A 169 8.48 3.56 -29.31
C ILE A 169 7.70 2.36 -29.88
N LYS A 170 6.48 2.56 -30.32
CA LYS A 170 5.60 1.50 -30.88
C LYS A 170 5.11 1.88 -32.28
N PRO A 171 6.00 1.91 -33.30
CA PRO A 171 5.66 2.35 -34.66
C PRO A 171 4.68 1.41 -35.37
N ASN A 172 4.61 0.15 -34.96
CA ASN A 172 3.73 -0.87 -35.55
C ASN A 172 2.28 -0.83 -35.05
N LEU A 173 1.97 0.02 -34.06
CA LEU A 173 0.60 0.22 -33.60
C LEU A 173 -0.02 1.43 -34.34
N ASN A 174 -1.37 1.46 -34.41
CA ASN A 174 -2.07 2.59 -35.02
C ASN A 174 -1.59 3.93 -34.46
N LYS A 175 -1.12 4.82 -35.32
CA LYS A 175 -0.53 6.09 -34.93
C LYS A 175 -1.50 6.93 -34.09
N LEU A 176 -1.01 7.47 -32.97
CA LEU A 176 -1.76 8.44 -32.18
C LEU A 176 -1.76 9.79 -32.88
N SER A 177 -2.88 10.51 -32.83
CA SER A 177 -2.90 11.93 -33.18
C SER A 177 -2.05 12.71 -32.19
N VAL A 178 -1.19 13.59 -32.69
CA VAL A 178 -0.38 14.49 -31.86
C VAL A 178 -1.17 15.80 -31.72
N ASP A 179 -2.19 15.79 -30.87
CA ASP A 179 -3.17 16.86 -30.71
C ASP A 179 -3.09 17.57 -29.34
N GLY A 180 -2.17 17.14 -28.48
CA GLY A 180 -2.02 17.69 -27.14
C GLY A 180 -3.14 17.29 -26.17
N ILE A 181 -4.00 16.31 -26.53
CA ILE A 181 -5.12 15.86 -25.71
C ILE A 181 -4.79 14.50 -25.08
N MET A 182 -4.83 14.40 -23.74
CA MET A 182 -4.67 13.13 -23.02
C MET A 182 -5.96 12.31 -23.10
N GLY A 183 -6.29 11.87 -24.30
CA GLY A 183 -7.46 11.03 -24.56
C GLY A 183 -7.23 9.56 -24.22
N LYS A 184 -8.33 8.77 -24.22
CA LYS A 184 -8.33 7.33 -23.91
C LYS A 184 -7.30 6.53 -24.75
N LYS A 185 -7.10 6.89 -26.02
CA LYS A 185 -6.12 6.23 -26.91
C LYS A 185 -4.67 6.48 -26.45
N THR A 186 -4.35 7.72 -26.06
CA THR A 186 -3.04 8.09 -25.52
C THR A 186 -2.75 7.37 -24.23
N ILE A 187 -3.72 7.38 -23.30
CA ILE A 187 -3.62 6.67 -22.01
C ILE A 187 -3.36 5.18 -22.25
N ASN A 188 -4.15 4.51 -23.08
CA ASN A 188 -3.99 3.09 -23.38
C ASN A 188 -2.63 2.78 -24.01
N ARG A 189 -2.11 3.65 -24.87
CA ARG A 189 -0.79 3.48 -25.47
C ARG A 189 0.34 3.59 -24.45
N VAL A 190 0.27 4.53 -23.53
CA VAL A 190 1.22 4.67 -22.42
C VAL A 190 1.21 3.39 -21.57
N TYR A 191 0.02 2.87 -21.20
CA TYR A 191 -0.11 1.62 -20.48
C TYR A 191 0.52 0.44 -21.23
N THR A 192 0.28 0.31 -22.53
CA THR A 192 0.87 -0.77 -23.35
C THR A 192 2.39 -0.71 -23.34
N ILE A 193 2.97 0.48 -23.48
CA ILE A 193 4.43 0.66 -23.46
C ILE A 193 5.00 0.32 -22.10
N LEU A 194 4.38 0.78 -21.01
CA LEU A 194 4.83 0.49 -19.65
C LEU A 194 4.71 -1.01 -19.31
N TYR A 195 3.67 -1.68 -19.81
CA TYR A 195 3.48 -3.12 -19.58
C TYR A 195 4.51 -3.98 -20.31
N ASP A 196 4.98 -3.55 -21.48
CA ASP A 196 5.99 -4.27 -22.27
C ASP A 196 7.43 -4.02 -21.77
N LEU A 197 7.62 -3.03 -20.89
CA LEU A 197 8.93 -2.71 -20.27
C LEU A 197 9.12 -3.37 -18.90
N LEU A 198 8.07 -4.00 -18.36
CA LEU A 198 8.08 -4.76 -17.09
C LEU A 198 8.19 -6.25 -17.32
#